data_6d4c85b15db7a049a8b941c87ce8f7ea
#
_entry.id   6d4c85b15db7a049a8b941c87ce8f7ea
#
_cell.length_a   1.000
_cell.length_b   1.000
_cell.length_c   1.000
_cell.angle_alpha   90.00
_cell.angle_beta   90.00
_cell.angle_gamma   90.00
#
_symmetry.space_group_name_H-M   'P 1'
#
loop_
_entity.id
_entity.type
_entity.pdbx_description
1 polymer ?
#
loop_
_entity_poly.entity_id
_entity_poly.type
_entity_poly.pdbx_seq_one_letter_code
_entity_poly.pdbx_strand_id
1 'polypeptide(L)'
;YFPERINTLIMKVMDRSNVEIEIYERGAGYTLASGSSGCAAAAAAYRQGLTDPKMYVRMPGGVLEVEIMEDWTVLMTGDVGYVGKITLGSGLTETLRTLEAPEA
;
A
#
# COMPACT_ATOMS: atom_id res chain seq x y z
N TYR A 1 -21.42 0.95 -9.83
CA TYR A 1 -21.56 -0.50 -9.96
C TYR A 1 -20.34 -1.11 -10.63
N PHE A 2 -19.72 -2.12 -9.97
CA PHE A 2 -18.47 -2.71 -10.42
C PHE A 2 -18.56 -4.24 -10.34
N PRO A 3 -18.98 -4.91 -11.43
CA PRO A 3 -19.25 -6.35 -11.41
C PRO A 3 -18.02 -7.23 -11.10
N GLU A 4 -16.82 -6.77 -11.40
CA GLU A 4 -15.57 -7.47 -11.09
C GLU A 4 -14.90 -6.98 -9.82
N ARG A 5 -15.58 -6.12 -9.07
CA ARG A 5 -15.09 -5.44 -7.88
C ARG A 5 -13.91 -4.52 -8.20
N ILE A 6 -13.57 -3.66 -7.29
CA ILE A 6 -12.42 -2.75 -7.38
C ILE A 6 -11.86 -2.50 -5.99
N ASN A 7 -10.65 -1.96 -5.94
CA ASN A 7 -10.13 -1.36 -4.73
C ASN A 7 -10.73 0.02 -4.57
N THR A 8 -11.18 0.34 -3.39
CA THR A 8 -11.75 1.64 -3.07
C THR A 8 -11.02 2.20 -1.87
N LEU A 9 -10.64 3.47 -1.95
CA LEU A 9 -10.13 4.16 -0.78
C LEU A 9 -10.87 5.47 -0.57
N ILE A 10 -11.03 5.83 0.70
CA ILE A 10 -11.61 7.10 1.11
C ILE A 10 -10.47 7.92 1.71
N MET A 11 -10.29 9.13 1.22
CA MET A 11 -9.18 9.98 1.60
C MET A 11 -9.69 11.27 2.25
N LYS A 12 -9.04 11.63 3.35
CA LYS A 12 -9.25 12.91 4.00
C LYS A 12 -7.92 13.65 4.09
N VAL A 13 -7.85 14.82 3.49
CA VAL A 13 -6.67 15.67 3.57
C VAL A 13 -6.76 16.46 4.88
N MET A 14 -5.85 16.19 5.81
CA MET A 14 -5.82 16.83 7.12
C MET A 14 -5.14 18.20 7.04
N ASP A 15 -4.00 18.25 6.36
CA ASP A 15 -3.24 19.46 6.07
C ASP A 15 -2.33 19.18 4.88
N ARG A 16 -1.43 20.10 4.56
CA ARG A 16 -0.56 19.95 3.39
C ARG A 16 0.46 18.81 3.52
N SER A 17 0.67 18.29 4.70
CA SER A 17 1.65 17.22 4.97
C SER A 17 1.02 15.94 5.50
N ASN A 18 -0.28 15.90 5.73
CA ASN A 18 -0.95 14.75 6.33
C ASN A 18 -2.23 14.41 5.61
N VAL A 19 -2.35 13.15 5.24
CA VAL A 19 -3.53 12.57 4.60
C VAL A 19 -3.92 11.33 5.39
N GLU A 20 -5.21 11.18 5.64
CA GLU A 20 -5.76 9.98 6.28
C GLU A 20 -6.58 9.20 5.27
N ILE A 21 -6.39 7.89 5.22
CA ILE A 21 -7.12 7.03 4.28
C ILE A 21 -7.71 5.81 4.96
N GLU A 22 -8.82 5.35 4.41
CA GLU A 22 -9.42 4.05 4.69
C GLU A 22 -9.53 3.28 3.39
N ILE A 23 -9.25 1.98 3.44
CA ILE A 23 -9.04 1.15 2.26
C ILE A 23 -9.97 -0.07 2.28
N TYR A 24 -10.63 -0.29 1.14
CA TYR A 24 -11.39 -1.51 0.90
C TYR A 24 -10.81 -2.17 -0.34
N GLU A 25 -10.08 -3.28 -0.14
CA GLU A 25 -9.40 -3.95 -1.24
C GLU A 25 -10.27 -5.02 -1.87
N ARG A 26 -10.12 -5.16 -3.17
CA ARG A 26 -10.74 -6.23 -3.95
C ARG A 26 -10.29 -7.60 -3.41
N GLY A 27 -11.26 -8.40 -3.00
CA GLY A 27 -11.00 -9.74 -2.46
C GLY A 27 -10.66 -9.79 -0.97
N ALA A 28 -10.12 -8.72 -0.40
CA ALA A 28 -9.73 -8.66 1.02
C ALA A 28 -10.72 -7.88 1.89
N GLY A 29 -11.51 -6.98 1.29
CA GLY A 29 -12.41 -6.10 2.04
C GLY A 29 -11.67 -4.99 2.76
N TYR A 30 -12.14 -4.59 3.92
CA TYR A 30 -11.54 -3.52 4.70
C TYR A 30 -10.10 -3.88 5.09
N THR A 31 -9.16 -3.07 4.68
CA THR A 31 -7.74 -3.32 4.80
C THR A 31 -7.09 -2.27 5.71
N LEU A 32 -6.28 -2.71 6.67
CA LEU A 32 -5.70 -1.82 7.66
C LEU A 32 -4.55 -0.98 7.10
N ALA A 33 -3.83 -1.51 6.13
CA ALA A 33 -2.71 -0.81 5.50
C ALA A 33 -2.45 -1.36 4.10
N SER A 34 -2.04 -0.47 3.18
CA SER A 34 -1.63 -0.83 1.84
C SER A 34 -0.67 0.23 1.30
N GLY A 35 0.52 -0.20 0.92
CA GLY A 35 1.53 0.69 0.35
C GLY A 35 1.09 1.28 -0.99
N SER A 36 0.54 0.45 -1.87
CA SER A 36 0.10 0.91 -3.19
C SER A 36 -1.06 1.89 -3.10
N SER A 37 -2.04 1.62 -2.25
CA SER A 37 -3.16 2.54 -2.02
C SER A 37 -2.70 3.84 -1.38
N GLY A 38 -1.74 3.77 -0.45
CA GLY A 38 -1.14 4.96 0.16
C GLY A 38 -0.44 5.85 -0.86
N CYS A 39 0.34 5.25 -1.76
CA CYS A 39 1.00 5.99 -2.82
C CYS A 39 0.00 6.59 -3.81
N ALA A 40 -1.05 5.87 -4.16
CA ALA A 40 -2.09 6.37 -5.06
C ALA A 40 -2.82 7.57 -4.45
N ALA A 41 -3.16 7.49 -3.16
CA ALA A 41 -3.80 8.60 -2.44
C ALA A 41 -2.91 9.83 -2.41
N ALA A 42 -1.63 9.64 -2.09
CA ALA A 42 -0.65 10.73 -2.06
C ALA A 42 -0.51 11.40 -3.42
N ALA A 43 -0.37 10.62 -4.47
CA ALA A 43 -0.25 11.14 -5.83
C ALA A 43 -1.50 11.93 -6.25
N ALA A 44 -2.68 11.43 -5.94
CA ALA A 44 -3.94 12.10 -6.23
C ALA A 44 -4.07 13.44 -5.48
N ALA A 45 -3.75 13.45 -4.20
CA ALA A 45 -3.82 14.66 -3.38
C ALA A 45 -2.82 15.72 -3.88
N TYR A 46 -1.61 15.32 -4.20
CA TYR A 46 -0.60 16.22 -4.71
C TYR A 46 -1.00 16.79 -6.08
N ARG A 47 -1.49 15.96 -6.96
CA ARG A 47 -1.93 16.40 -8.30
C ARG A 47 -3.04 17.43 -8.22
N GLN A 48 -3.91 17.35 -7.24
CA GLN A 48 -4.98 18.32 -7.00
C GLN A 48 -4.52 19.58 -6.29
N GLY A 49 -3.26 19.65 -5.93
CA GLY A 49 -2.71 20.80 -5.21
C GLY A 49 -3.08 20.87 -3.72
N LEU A 50 -3.59 19.79 -3.16
CA LEU A 50 -4.06 19.75 -1.78
C LEU A 50 -2.93 19.50 -0.77
N THR A 51 -1.82 18.94 -1.21
CA THR A 51 -0.69 18.60 -0.36
C THR A 51 0.64 19.05 -0.97
N ASP A 52 1.66 19.12 -0.12
CA ASP A 52 3.04 19.26 -0.55
C ASP A 52 3.54 17.92 -1.12
N PRO A 53 4.67 17.91 -1.87
CA PRO A 53 5.17 16.65 -2.44
C PRO A 53 5.60 15.62 -1.40
N LYS A 54 5.97 16.05 -0.20
CA LYS A 54 6.31 15.15 0.90
C LYS A 54 5.16 15.16 1.91
N MET A 55 4.64 13.97 2.22
CA MET A 55 3.50 13.86 3.12
C MET A 55 3.50 12.54 3.89
N TYR A 56 2.70 12.50 4.94
CA TYR A 56 2.45 11.30 5.72
C TYR A 56 1.05 10.80 5.40
N VAL A 57 0.95 9.55 5.00
CA VAL A 57 -0.32 8.88 4.74
C VAL A 57 -0.64 8.00 5.93
N ARG A 58 -1.71 8.35 6.63
CA ARG A 58 -2.15 7.66 7.84
C ARG A 58 -3.25 6.67 7.52
N MET A 59 -3.04 5.44 7.94
CA MET A 59 -3.98 4.34 7.76
C MET A 59 -4.25 3.71 9.12
N PRO A 60 -5.34 2.95 9.30
CA PRO A 60 -5.58 2.26 10.58
C PRO A 60 -4.41 1.39 11.04
N GLY A 61 -3.69 0.77 10.10
CA GLY A 61 -2.56 -0.11 10.41
C GLY A 61 -1.21 0.58 10.54
N GLY A 62 -1.10 1.88 10.27
CA GLY A 62 0.17 2.59 10.40
C GLY A 62 0.28 3.83 9.53
N VAL A 63 1.48 4.37 9.47
CA VAL A 63 1.77 5.60 8.74
C VAL A 63 2.88 5.34 7.73
N LEU A 64 2.68 5.81 6.50
CA LEU A 64 3.70 5.80 5.46
C LEU A 64 4.15 7.22 5.18
N GLU A 65 5.44 7.40 4.98
CA GLU A 65 5.99 8.63 4.44
C GLU A 65 6.08 8.49 2.93
N VAL A 66 5.47 9.43 2.20
CA VAL A 66 5.46 9.41 0.74
C VAL A 66 6.01 10.72 0.22
N GLU A 67 6.93 10.63 -0.74
CA GLU A 67 7.47 11.79 -1.42
C GLU A 67 7.29 11.65 -2.93
N ILE A 68 6.71 12.65 -3.56
CA ILE A 68 6.50 12.70 -5.01
C ILE A 68 7.61 13.56 -5.62
N MET A 69 8.41 12.95 -6.49
CA MET A 69 9.51 13.62 -7.15
C MET A 69 9.01 14.43 -8.37
N GLU A 70 9.84 15.31 -8.89
CA GLU A 70 9.48 16.16 -10.04
C GLU A 70 9.07 15.38 -11.29
N ASP A 71 9.66 14.20 -11.48
CA ASP A 71 9.35 13.31 -12.61
C ASP A 71 8.20 12.34 -12.31
N TRP A 72 7.46 12.58 -11.21
CA TRP A 72 6.37 11.72 -10.72
C TRP A 72 6.84 10.36 -10.21
N THR A 73 8.11 10.17 -9.95
CA THR A 73 8.57 9.02 -9.19
C THR A 73 8.06 9.14 -7.75
N VAL A 74 7.55 8.07 -7.21
CA VAL A 74 7.01 8.04 -5.85
C VAL A 74 7.94 7.25 -4.97
N LEU A 75 8.44 7.87 -3.90
CA LEU A 75 9.24 7.23 -2.88
C LEU A 75 8.38 6.98 -1.65
N MET A 76 8.41 5.75 -1.17
CA MET A 76 7.63 5.34 0.00
C MET A 76 8.57 4.83 1.09
N THR A 77 8.38 5.31 2.30
CA THR A 77 9.12 4.86 3.47
C THR A 77 8.16 4.37 4.53
N GLY A 78 8.38 3.18 5.03
CA GLY A 78 7.56 2.59 6.08
C GLY A 78 8.41 1.82 7.07
N ASP A 79 7.87 1.55 8.24
CA ASP A 79 8.53 0.77 9.26
C ASP A 79 8.49 -0.72 8.92
N VAL A 80 9.55 -1.42 9.30
CA VAL A 80 9.64 -2.86 9.13
C VAL A 80 9.99 -3.48 10.48
N GLY A 81 9.15 -4.41 10.93
CA GLY A 81 9.40 -5.15 12.16
C GLY A 81 9.90 -6.56 11.87
N TYR A 82 10.98 -6.96 12.53
CA TYR A 82 11.43 -8.36 12.45
C TYR A 82 10.54 -9.23 13.33
N VAL A 83 9.75 -10.09 12.71
CA VAL A 83 8.84 -10.98 13.43
C VAL A 83 9.52 -12.27 13.81
N GLY A 84 10.30 -12.83 12.91
CA GLY A 84 10.97 -14.09 13.19
C GLY A 84 11.51 -14.76 11.94
N LYS A 85 12.11 -15.93 12.15
CA LYS A 85 12.61 -16.79 11.08
C LYS A 85 11.79 -18.07 11.08
N ILE A 86 11.33 -18.49 9.92
CA ILE A 86 10.57 -19.72 9.75
C ILE A 86 11.36 -20.66 8.86
N THR A 87 11.54 -21.89 9.32
CA THR A 87 12.17 -22.94 8.53
C THR A 87 11.08 -23.89 8.06
N LEU A 88 11.00 -24.09 6.74
CA LEU A 88 10.01 -24.97 6.15
C LEU A 88 10.38 -26.43 6.38
N GLY A 89 9.38 -27.24 6.69
CA GLY A 89 9.54 -28.69 6.78
C GLY A 89 9.83 -29.29 5.39
N SER A 90 10.47 -30.45 5.37
CA SER A 90 10.86 -31.11 4.11
C SER A 90 9.68 -31.42 3.17
N GLY A 91 8.54 -31.78 3.73
CA GLY A 91 7.34 -32.06 2.93
C GLY A 91 6.84 -30.83 2.19
N LEU A 92 6.81 -29.67 2.82
CA LEU A 92 6.41 -28.42 2.20
C LEU A 92 7.43 -27.96 1.15
N THR A 93 8.72 -28.08 1.46
CA THR A 93 9.80 -27.75 0.53
C THR A 93 9.70 -28.59 -0.76
N GLU A 94 9.44 -29.88 -0.63
CA GLU A 94 9.26 -30.76 -1.76
C GLU A 94 8.05 -30.37 -2.61
N THR A 95 6.93 -30.06 -1.97
CA THR A 95 5.72 -29.59 -2.65
C THR A 95 6.00 -28.34 -3.45
N LEU A 96 6.72 -27.37 -2.88
CA LEU A 96 7.05 -26.11 -3.56
C LEU A 96 7.97 -26.33 -4.76
N ARG A 97 8.88 -27.30 -4.69
CA ARG A 97 9.76 -27.63 -5.83
C ARG A 97 9.01 -28.22 -7.01
N THR A 98 7.91 -28.91 -6.76
CA THR A 98 7.12 -29.53 -7.83
C THR A 98 6.12 -28.55 -8.47
N LEU A 99 5.91 -27.38 -7.87
CA LEU A 99 5.04 -26.35 -8.45
C LEU A 99 5.78 -25.60 -9.55
N GLU A 100 5.14 -25.46 -10.70
CA GLU A 100 5.68 -24.60 -11.75
C GLU A 100 5.45 -23.14 -11.36
N ALA A 101 6.50 -22.34 -11.50
CA ALA A 101 6.37 -20.90 -11.31
C ALA A 101 5.54 -20.32 -12.46
N PRO A 102 4.59 -19.43 -12.20
CA PRO A 102 3.86 -18.77 -13.27
C PRO A 102 4.82 -17.94 -14.11
N GLU A 103 4.63 -17.95 -15.43
CA GLU A 103 5.40 -17.10 -16.33
C GLU A 103 5.04 -15.63 -16.10
N ALA A 104 6.05 -14.78 -16.12
CA ALA A 104 5.89 -13.35 -15.93
C ALA A 104 5.28 -12.67 -17.17
#